data_70ade0adde9a57a390b1cd15f03338b3
#
_entry.id   70ade0adde9a57a390b1cd15f03338b3
#
_cell.length_a   1.000
_cell.length_b   1.000
_cell.length_c   1.000
_cell.angle_alpha   90.00
_cell.angle_beta   90.00
_cell.angle_gamma   90.00
#
_symmetry.space_group_name_H-M   'P 1'
#
loop_
_entity.id
_entity.type
_entity.pdbx_description
1 polymer ?
#
loop_
_entity_poly.entity_id
_entity_poly.type
_entity_poly.pdbx_seq_one_letter_code
_entity_poly.pdbx_strand_id
1 'polypeptide(L)'
;MTSVLMERGDGWLRISMKGHAGFGAYGSDPVCGGLSALAYTGARMLEELDVEGKLTEPPMIRLEPGMALMEGRANEKGKEAIIYLAKFLLGGFRLMEDSFPTAVSVQS
;
A
#
# COMPACT_ATOMS: atom_id res chain seq x y z
N MET A 1 -8.21 -7.68 12.87
CA MET A 1 -6.98 -6.86 12.69
C MET A 1 -6.50 -6.94 11.26
N THR A 2 -6.08 -5.83 10.69
CA THR A 2 -5.41 -5.79 9.40
C THR A 2 -3.91 -5.74 9.60
N SER A 3 -3.18 -6.64 8.95
CA SER A 3 -1.72 -6.66 8.97
C SER A 3 -1.20 -6.11 7.64
N VAL A 4 -0.31 -5.13 7.74
CA VAL A 4 0.34 -4.49 6.59
C VAL A 4 1.82 -4.84 6.63
N LEU A 5 2.34 -5.37 5.53
CA LEU A 5 3.77 -5.62 5.36
C LEU A 5 4.25 -4.81 4.16
N MET A 6 5.19 -3.92 4.40
CA MET A 6 5.87 -3.19 3.32
C MET A 6 7.30 -3.67 3.21
N GLU A 7 7.66 -4.14 2.02
CA GLU A 7 9.02 -4.50 1.68
C GLU A 7 9.48 -3.56 0.57
N ARG A 8 10.73 -3.14 0.63
CA ARG A 8 11.28 -2.21 -0.36
C ARG A 8 12.80 -2.36 -0.44
N GLY A 9 13.32 -2.01 -1.58
CA GLY A 9 14.75 -2.00 -1.84
C GLY A 9 15.08 -0.92 -2.85
N ASP A 10 16.23 -1.04 -3.51
CA ASP A 10 16.66 -0.07 -4.50
C ASP A 10 15.74 -0.12 -5.71
N GLY A 11 14.84 0.86 -5.80
CA GLY A 11 13.93 1.01 -6.92
C GLY A 11 12.74 0.07 -6.94
N TRP A 12 12.41 -0.61 -5.86
CA TRP A 12 11.23 -1.48 -5.84
C TRP A 12 10.44 -1.34 -4.54
N LEU A 13 9.16 -1.69 -4.62
CA LEU A 13 8.20 -1.61 -3.52
C LEU A 13 7.23 -2.78 -3.62
N ARG A 14 6.96 -3.43 -2.47
CA ARG A 14 5.93 -4.45 -2.35
C ARG A 14 5.13 -4.20 -1.09
N ILE A 15 3.82 -4.17 -1.21
CA ILE A 15 2.90 -4.00 -0.08
C ILE A 15 1.93 -5.18 -0.06
N SER A 16 1.81 -5.81 1.10
CA SER A 16 0.83 -6.87 1.35
C SER A 16 -0.06 -6.44 2.50
N MET A 17 -1.36 -6.58 2.35
CA MET A 17 -2.33 -6.30 3.41
C MET A 17 -3.26 -7.50 3.53
N LYS A 18 -3.53 -7.92 4.77
CA LYS A 18 -4.42 -9.06 5.05
C LYS A 18 -5.31 -8.79 6.23
N GLY A 19 -6.56 -9.24 6.15
CA GLY A 19 -7.53 -9.20 7.23
C GLY A 19 -8.42 -7.99 7.17
N HIS A 20 -9.36 -7.93 8.10
CA HIS A 20 -10.25 -6.80 8.31
C HIS A 20 -9.91 -6.14 9.63
N ALA A 21 -10.07 -4.82 9.71
CA ALA A 21 -9.70 -4.07 10.91
C ALA A 21 -10.55 -4.49 12.12
N GLY A 22 -11.81 -4.87 11.89
CA GLY A 22 -12.70 -5.29 12.96
C GLY A 22 -13.13 -4.15 13.87
N PHE A 23 -13.05 -2.91 13.40
CA PHE A 23 -13.37 -1.71 14.17
C PHE A 23 -14.82 -1.29 14.01
N GLY A 24 -15.53 -1.88 13.05
CA GLY A 24 -16.94 -1.63 12.76
C GLY A 24 -17.49 -2.74 11.89
N ALA A 25 -18.74 -2.60 11.45
CA ALA A 25 -19.37 -3.58 10.58
C ALA A 25 -18.68 -3.60 9.21
N TYR A 26 -18.64 -4.78 8.60
CA TYR A 26 -18.10 -4.94 7.25
C TYR A 26 -18.83 -3.98 6.28
N GLY A 27 -18.06 -3.27 5.48
CA GLY A 27 -18.59 -2.30 4.52
C GLY A 27 -18.81 -0.90 5.09
N SER A 28 -18.77 -0.74 6.42
CA SER A 28 -18.91 0.58 7.06
C SER A 28 -17.82 0.86 8.10
N ASP A 29 -16.77 0.03 8.13
CA ASP A 29 -15.65 0.21 9.04
C ASP A 29 -14.74 1.36 8.57
N PRO A 30 -14.64 2.46 9.33
CA PRO A 30 -13.83 3.61 8.91
C PRO A 30 -12.34 3.31 8.85
N VAL A 31 -11.87 2.35 9.65
CA VAL A 31 -10.45 1.95 9.62
C VAL A 31 -10.16 1.18 8.35
N CYS A 32 -11.02 0.25 7.96
CA CYS A 32 -10.92 -0.44 6.67
C CYS A 32 -11.01 0.55 5.51
N GLY A 33 -11.88 1.55 5.60
CA GLY A 33 -12.01 2.60 4.60
C GLY A 33 -10.72 3.40 4.43
N GLY A 34 -10.08 3.78 5.54
CA GLY A 34 -8.81 4.49 5.52
C GLY A 34 -7.68 3.65 4.92
N LEU A 35 -7.58 2.39 5.34
CA LEU A 35 -6.58 1.46 4.81
C LEU A 35 -6.80 1.19 3.31
N SER A 36 -8.05 1.05 2.89
CA SER A 36 -8.39 0.83 1.49
C SER A 36 -8.04 2.04 0.64
N ALA A 37 -8.28 3.26 1.14
CA ALA A 37 -7.90 4.48 0.43
C ALA A 37 -6.40 4.54 0.20
N LEU A 38 -5.59 4.17 1.19
CA LEU A 38 -4.14 4.11 1.04
C LEU A 38 -3.71 3.06 0.03
N ALA A 39 -4.30 1.86 0.09
CA ALA A 39 -3.97 0.79 -0.84
C ALA A 39 -4.35 1.15 -2.27
N TYR A 40 -5.56 1.67 -2.48
CA TYR A 40 -6.01 2.06 -3.82
C TYR A 40 -5.18 3.21 -4.38
N THR A 41 -4.79 4.17 -3.53
CA THR A 41 -3.91 5.26 -3.95
C THR A 41 -2.55 4.72 -4.37
N GLY A 42 -1.99 3.79 -3.61
CA GLY A 42 -0.73 3.15 -3.96
C GLY A 42 -0.78 2.43 -5.30
N ALA A 43 -1.85 1.65 -5.52
CA ALA A 43 -2.07 0.95 -6.78
C ALA A 43 -2.20 1.93 -7.95
N ARG A 44 -2.98 3.00 -7.77
CA ARG A 44 -3.15 4.01 -8.81
C ARG A 44 -1.83 4.69 -9.16
N MET A 45 -1.02 5.02 -8.18
CA MET A 45 0.26 5.66 -8.43
C MET A 45 1.24 4.73 -9.14
N LEU A 46 1.24 3.44 -8.82
CA LEU A 46 2.04 2.47 -9.55
C LEU A 46 1.60 2.38 -11.02
N GLU A 47 0.29 2.38 -11.27
CA GLU A 47 -0.24 2.37 -12.64
C GLU A 47 0.14 3.65 -13.40
N GLU A 48 0.10 4.80 -12.75
CA GLU A 48 0.52 6.06 -13.37
C GLU A 48 2.02 6.06 -13.70
N LEU A 49 2.86 5.52 -12.81
CA LEU A 49 4.28 5.38 -13.09
C LEU A 49 4.53 4.46 -14.29
N ASP A 50 3.74 3.41 -14.45
CA ASP A 50 3.83 2.52 -15.60
C ASP A 50 3.49 3.26 -16.91
N VAL A 51 2.40 4.01 -16.92
CA VAL A 51 1.99 4.82 -18.07
C VAL A 51 3.06 5.85 -18.44
N GLU A 52 3.75 6.40 -17.43
CA GLU A 52 4.82 7.38 -17.64
C GLU A 52 6.15 6.75 -18.07
N GLY A 53 6.20 5.44 -18.24
CA GLY A 53 7.41 4.75 -18.65
C GLY A 53 8.48 4.68 -17.56
N LYS A 54 8.10 4.74 -16.30
CA LYS A 54 9.00 4.78 -15.15
C LYS A 54 9.21 3.44 -14.45
N LEU A 55 8.51 2.40 -14.89
CA LEU A 55 8.67 1.05 -14.36
C LEU A 55 9.35 0.14 -15.38
N THR A 56 10.02 -0.91 -14.89
CA THR A 56 10.66 -1.91 -15.75
C THR A 56 9.64 -2.85 -16.40
N GLU A 57 8.47 -2.98 -15.76
CA GLU A 57 7.40 -3.88 -16.19
C GLU A 57 6.09 -3.38 -15.58
N PRO A 58 4.93 -3.80 -16.10
CA PRO A 58 3.65 -3.43 -15.48
C PRO A 58 3.61 -3.85 -14.01
N PRO A 59 3.01 -3.04 -13.12
CA PRO A 59 2.94 -3.39 -11.71
C PRO A 59 2.01 -4.58 -11.49
N MET A 60 2.29 -5.36 -10.45
CA MET A 60 1.40 -6.42 -10.02
C MET A 60 0.45 -5.84 -8.97
N ILE A 61 -0.86 -5.95 -9.21
CA ILE A 61 -1.88 -5.40 -8.33
C ILE A 61 -3.00 -6.42 -8.17
N ARG A 62 -3.31 -6.77 -6.92
CA ARG A 62 -4.47 -7.59 -6.57
C ARG A 62 -5.18 -6.95 -5.40
N LEU A 63 -6.43 -6.55 -5.60
CA LEU A 63 -7.24 -5.91 -4.58
C LEU A 63 -8.53 -6.73 -4.44
N GLU A 64 -8.69 -7.38 -3.30
CA GLU A 64 -9.82 -8.24 -2.99
C GLU A 64 -10.32 -7.93 -1.57
N PRO A 65 -11.55 -8.25 -1.21
CA PRO A 65 -12.00 -8.08 0.17
C PRO A 65 -11.07 -8.80 1.15
N GLY A 66 -10.56 -8.07 2.13
CA GLY A 66 -9.65 -8.62 3.14
C GLY A 66 -8.23 -8.87 2.68
N MET A 67 -7.87 -8.48 1.44
CA MET A 67 -6.51 -8.69 0.94
C MET A 67 -6.14 -7.64 -0.12
N ALA A 68 -4.95 -7.09 0.01
CA ALA A 68 -4.38 -6.25 -1.03
C ALA A 68 -2.92 -6.65 -1.22
N LEU A 69 -2.49 -6.73 -2.46
CA LEU A 69 -1.11 -7.05 -2.81
C LEU A 69 -0.71 -6.18 -4.01
N MET A 70 0.40 -5.48 -3.90
CA MET A 70 0.91 -4.67 -4.99
C MET A 70 2.44 -4.64 -4.98
N GLU A 71 3.01 -4.64 -6.17
CA GLU A 71 4.46 -4.58 -6.34
C GLU A 71 4.78 -3.78 -7.60
N GLY A 72 5.80 -2.94 -7.51
CA GLY A 72 6.32 -2.21 -8.65
C GLY A 72 7.84 -2.12 -8.59
N ARG A 73 8.47 -2.12 -9.77
CA ARG A 73 9.91 -1.97 -9.94
C ARG A 73 10.19 -0.82 -10.87
N ALA A 74 10.96 0.14 -10.39
CA ALA A 74 11.30 1.33 -11.15
C ALA A 74 12.53 1.10 -12.04
N ASN A 75 12.52 1.72 -13.21
CA ASN A 75 13.74 1.94 -13.97
C ASN A 75 14.47 3.17 -13.41
N GLU A 76 15.56 3.60 -14.04
CA GLU A 76 16.34 4.75 -13.55
C GLU A 76 15.50 6.03 -13.43
N LYS A 77 14.53 6.23 -14.32
CA LYS A 77 13.68 7.44 -14.31
C LYS A 77 12.67 7.41 -13.16
N GLY A 78 12.31 6.25 -12.66
CA GLY A 78 11.26 6.08 -11.66
C GLY A 78 11.75 5.87 -10.23
N LYS A 79 13.05 5.73 -9.99
CA LYS A 79 13.58 5.38 -8.66
C LYS A 79 13.17 6.37 -7.58
N GLU A 80 13.33 7.66 -7.81
CA GLU A 80 12.94 8.65 -6.81
C GLU A 80 11.45 8.62 -6.52
N ALA A 81 10.64 8.46 -7.55
CA ALA A 81 9.18 8.40 -7.38
C ALA A 81 8.76 7.22 -6.52
N ILE A 82 9.36 6.04 -6.74
CA ILE A 82 9.05 4.85 -5.94
C ILE A 82 9.50 5.02 -4.48
N ILE A 83 10.66 5.63 -4.26
CA ILE A 83 11.15 5.90 -2.90
C ILE A 83 10.16 6.79 -2.15
N TYR A 84 9.71 7.89 -2.76
CA TYR A 84 8.76 8.79 -2.11
C TYR A 84 7.37 8.18 -1.96
N LEU A 85 6.93 7.40 -2.94
CA LEU A 85 5.65 6.68 -2.83
C LEU A 85 5.68 5.72 -1.63
N ALA A 86 6.76 4.96 -1.47
CA ALA A 86 6.93 4.06 -0.35
C ALA A 86 6.91 4.81 0.98
N LYS A 87 7.62 5.92 1.08
CA LYS A 87 7.66 6.75 2.29
C LYS A 87 6.28 7.31 2.63
N PHE A 88 5.58 7.83 1.63
CA PHE A 88 4.26 8.41 1.81
C PHE A 88 3.25 7.35 2.29
N LEU A 89 3.22 6.20 1.64
CA LEU A 89 2.30 5.13 2.02
C LEU A 89 2.64 4.57 3.41
N LEU A 90 3.92 4.38 3.70
CA LEU A 90 4.32 3.93 5.04
C LEU A 90 3.89 4.91 6.12
N GLY A 91 4.04 6.21 5.85
CA GLY A 91 3.56 7.25 6.75
C GLY A 91 2.07 7.14 7.02
N GLY A 92 1.27 6.90 5.98
CA GLY A 92 -0.18 6.70 6.11
C GLY A 92 -0.53 5.45 6.90
N PHE A 93 0.13 4.32 6.62
CA PHE A 93 -0.11 3.07 7.36
C PHE A 93 0.31 3.20 8.82
N ARG A 94 1.45 3.84 9.11
CA ARG A 94 1.90 4.09 10.48
C ARG A 94 0.93 4.99 11.25
N LEU A 95 0.39 6.02 10.58
CA LEU A 95 -0.64 6.87 11.17
C LEU A 95 -1.87 6.05 11.57
N MET A 96 -2.30 5.14 10.72
CA MET A 96 -3.43 4.25 11.01
C MET A 96 -3.11 3.32 12.19
N GLU A 97 -1.91 2.76 12.24
CA GLU A 97 -1.48 1.93 13.36
C GLU A 97 -1.45 2.71 14.67
N ASP A 98 -0.90 3.91 14.66
CA ASP A 98 -0.81 4.76 15.85
C ASP A 98 -2.20 5.17 16.35
N SER A 99 -3.11 5.44 15.43
CA SER A 99 -4.47 5.86 15.75
C SER A 99 -5.36 4.68 16.20
N PHE A 100 -5.11 3.49 15.66
CA PHE A 100 -5.95 2.30 15.88
C PHE A 100 -5.07 1.07 16.15
N PRO A 101 -4.31 1.07 17.27
CA PRO A 101 -3.29 0.03 17.49
C PRO A 101 -3.83 -1.37 17.68
N THR A 102 -5.12 -1.52 18.03
CA THR A 102 -5.75 -2.84 18.17
C THR A 102 -6.33 -3.34 16.84
N ALA A 103 -6.40 -2.49 15.82
CA ALA A 103 -7.03 -2.82 14.54
C ALA A 103 -6.01 -2.92 13.40
N VAL A 104 -4.85 -2.29 13.52
CA VAL A 104 -3.84 -2.22 12.45
C VAL A 104 -2.46 -2.55 13.00
N SER A 105 -1.75 -3.42 12.29
CA SER A 105 -0.36 -3.78 12.59
C SER A 105 0.48 -3.58 11.32
N VAL A 106 1.58 -2.86 11.42
CA VAL A 106 2.45 -2.53 10.29
C VAL A 106 3.86 -3.05 10.52
N GLN A 107 4.39 -3.76 9.52
CA GLN A 107 5.81 -4.16 9.48
C GLN A 107 6.44 -3.56 8.23
N SER A 108 7.70 -3.15 8.36
CA SER A 108 8.44 -2.58 7.24
C SER A 108 9.91 -2.98 7.27
#